data_c3ae1a59a1f7abae7ef13ada851ccf05
#
_entry.id   c3ae1a59a1f7abae7ef13ada851ccf05
#
_cell.length_a   1.000
_cell.length_b   1.000
_cell.length_c   1.000
_cell.angle_alpha   90.00
_cell.angle_beta   90.00
_cell.angle_gamma   90.00
#
_symmetry.space_group_name_H-M   'P 1'
#
loop_
_entity.id
_entity.type
_entity.pdbx_description
1 polymer ?
#
loop_
_entity_poly.entity_id
_entity_poly.type
_entity_poly.pdbx_seq_one_letter_code
_entity_poly.pdbx_strand_id
1 'polypeptide(L)'
;MFVADLTDQRDVDALRDHLAATGPLHALVNNAGGAKGLDSVEDSSVEDWAWMFEVNVLALKRVTSALLPLLRRGAVERGVADIVNVTSIAGHTAYAGGGGYNAAKFAAHALTEVLRLELNGEPLRVVEVAPGMVRTDEFALVRFGGDRARADAVYDDVPEPLVAEDIAGVIVDAVLKPRHVDLDLIVVKPVAQAAPYRLAKGDLVVRPETER
;
A
#
# COMPACT_ATOMS: atom_id res chain seq x y z
N MET A 1 17.81 9.60 -8.64
CA MET A 1 16.56 8.84 -8.90
C MET A 1 16.88 7.72 -9.89
N PHE A 2 16.42 6.50 -9.64
CA PHE A 2 16.56 5.36 -10.54
C PHE A 2 15.14 5.02 -11.06
N VAL A 3 14.98 4.94 -12.38
CA VAL A 3 13.71 4.59 -13.03
C VAL A 3 13.73 3.12 -13.36
N ALA A 4 12.70 2.37 -12.92
CA ALA A 4 12.56 0.94 -13.13
C ALA A 4 11.08 0.57 -13.31
N ASP A 5 10.79 -0.34 -14.22
CA ASP A 5 9.52 -1.05 -14.27
C ASP A 5 9.58 -2.24 -13.30
N LEU A 6 8.86 -2.16 -12.19
CA LEU A 6 8.88 -3.21 -11.17
C LEU A 6 8.15 -4.50 -11.59
N THR A 7 7.49 -4.47 -12.75
CA THR A 7 6.90 -5.66 -13.38
C THR A 7 7.93 -6.43 -14.24
N ASP A 8 9.05 -5.78 -14.61
CA ASP A 8 10.16 -6.44 -15.33
C ASP A 8 11.27 -6.85 -14.34
N GLN A 9 11.58 -8.14 -14.29
CA GLN A 9 12.65 -8.67 -13.41
C GLN A 9 14.02 -8.08 -13.72
N ARG A 10 14.31 -7.74 -14.99
CA ARG A 10 15.60 -7.14 -15.39
C ARG A 10 15.79 -5.74 -14.81
N ASP A 11 14.71 -4.96 -14.76
CA ASP A 11 14.73 -3.64 -14.18
C ASP A 11 14.89 -3.70 -12.66
N VAL A 12 14.25 -4.68 -12.02
CA VAL A 12 14.41 -4.93 -10.58
C VAL A 12 15.83 -5.40 -10.24
N ASP A 13 16.43 -6.24 -11.07
CA ASP A 13 17.82 -6.66 -10.90
C ASP A 13 18.80 -5.49 -11.10
N ALA A 14 18.57 -4.63 -12.08
CA ALA A 14 19.34 -3.41 -12.29
C ALA A 14 19.22 -2.43 -11.11
N LEU A 15 18.01 -2.28 -10.55
CA LEU A 15 17.77 -1.50 -9.34
C LEU A 15 18.56 -2.06 -8.15
N ARG A 16 18.51 -3.38 -7.92
CA ARG A 16 19.29 -4.06 -6.87
C ARG A 16 20.78 -3.77 -7.04
N ASP A 17 21.33 -3.92 -8.24
CA ASP A 17 22.76 -3.74 -8.50
C ASP A 17 23.16 -2.28 -8.31
N HIS A 18 22.33 -1.32 -8.74
CA HIS A 18 22.52 0.09 -8.48
C HIS A 18 22.58 0.39 -6.97
N LEU A 19 21.61 -0.11 -6.21
CA LEU A 19 21.56 0.11 -4.76
C LEU A 19 22.69 -0.61 -4.04
N ALA A 20 23.10 -1.79 -4.49
CA ALA A 20 24.23 -2.52 -3.91
C ALA A 20 25.56 -1.73 -3.97
N ALA A 21 25.73 -0.90 -5.00
CA ALA A 21 26.87 0.00 -5.15
C ALA A 21 26.84 1.21 -4.20
N THR A 22 25.67 1.57 -3.65
CA THR A 22 25.51 2.69 -2.71
C THR A 22 25.68 2.30 -1.25
N GLY A 23 25.60 1.01 -0.92
CA GLY A 23 25.76 0.47 0.43
C GLY A 23 24.55 -0.36 0.90
N PRO A 24 24.47 -0.64 2.22
CA PRO A 24 23.35 -1.38 2.79
C PRO A 24 22.06 -0.55 2.83
N LEU A 25 20.92 -1.22 2.78
CA LEU A 25 19.60 -0.60 2.93
C LEU A 25 19.11 -0.73 4.36
N HIS A 26 18.51 0.32 4.90
CA HIS A 26 17.95 0.34 6.24
C HIS A 26 16.42 0.34 6.25
N ALA A 27 15.80 0.72 5.14
CA ALA A 27 14.36 0.62 4.94
C ALA A 27 14.02 0.40 3.46
N LEU A 28 12.99 -0.40 3.20
CA LEU A 28 12.31 -0.57 1.93
C LEU A 28 10.85 -0.20 2.12
N VAL A 29 10.34 0.75 1.33
CA VAL A 29 8.91 1.07 1.29
C VAL A 29 8.35 0.62 -0.06
N ASN A 30 7.61 -0.48 -0.05
CA ASN A 30 6.86 -0.98 -1.21
C ASN A 30 5.54 -0.20 -1.32
N ASN A 31 5.57 0.91 -2.02
CA ASN A 31 4.40 1.79 -2.21
C ASN A 31 3.78 1.66 -3.61
N ALA A 32 4.55 1.20 -4.61
CA ALA A 32 4.07 1.07 -5.97
C ALA A 32 2.86 0.12 -6.06
N GLY A 33 1.85 0.53 -6.81
CA GLY A 33 0.62 -0.24 -6.99
C GLY A 33 -0.47 0.61 -7.64
N GLY A 34 -1.61 -0.01 -7.94
CA GLY A 34 -2.70 0.70 -8.58
C GLY A 34 -3.97 -0.14 -8.68
N ALA A 35 -5.02 0.49 -9.19
CA ALA A 35 -6.31 -0.13 -9.44
C ALA A 35 -6.80 0.19 -10.85
N LYS A 36 -7.67 -0.67 -11.39
CA LYS A 36 -8.40 -0.46 -12.65
C LYS A 36 -9.88 -0.76 -12.47
N GLY A 37 -10.70 0.13 -12.97
CA GLY A 37 -12.14 -0.04 -13.05
C GLY A 37 -12.87 -0.11 -11.69
N LEU A 38 -14.19 -0.21 -11.80
CA LEU A 38 -15.15 -0.48 -10.72
C LEU A 38 -16.25 -1.42 -11.22
N ASP A 39 -15.99 -2.16 -12.29
CA ASP A 39 -16.95 -3.05 -12.90
C ASP A 39 -17.23 -4.26 -12.00
N SER A 40 -18.35 -4.92 -12.22
CA SER A 40 -18.69 -6.16 -11.53
C SER A 40 -17.67 -7.26 -11.87
N VAL A 41 -17.66 -8.34 -11.09
CA VAL A 41 -16.80 -9.52 -11.42
C VAL A 41 -17.17 -10.09 -12.78
N GLU A 42 -18.46 -10.01 -13.17
CA GLU A 42 -18.96 -10.50 -14.44
C GLU A 42 -18.46 -9.68 -15.63
N ASP A 43 -18.41 -8.35 -15.47
CA ASP A 43 -18.12 -7.41 -16.57
C ASP A 43 -16.66 -6.98 -16.66
N SER A 44 -15.88 -7.15 -15.58
CA SER A 44 -14.47 -6.72 -15.53
C SER A 44 -13.55 -7.63 -16.35
N SER A 45 -12.56 -7.04 -17.05
CA SER A 45 -11.64 -7.81 -17.87
C SER A 45 -10.61 -8.59 -17.05
N VAL A 46 -10.25 -9.78 -17.53
CA VAL A 46 -9.17 -10.61 -16.93
C VAL A 46 -7.83 -9.89 -17.05
N GLU A 47 -7.62 -9.12 -18.10
CA GLU A 47 -6.40 -8.35 -18.35
C GLU A 47 -6.19 -7.28 -17.27
N ASP A 48 -7.26 -6.59 -16.83
CA ASP A 48 -7.19 -5.62 -15.74
C ASP A 48 -6.91 -6.30 -14.40
N TRP A 49 -7.48 -7.48 -14.16
CA TRP A 49 -7.16 -8.28 -12.98
C TRP A 49 -5.70 -8.71 -13.00
N ALA A 50 -5.20 -9.25 -14.12
CA ALA A 50 -3.80 -9.67 -14.28
C ALA A 50 -2.85 -8.49 -14.02
N TRP A 51 -3.15 -7.30 -14.57
CA TRP A 51 -2.37 -6.10 -14.33
C TRP A 51 -2.37 -5.71 -12.84
N MET A 52 -3.54 -5.74 -12.17
CA MET A 52 -3.62 -5.42 -10.74
C MET A 52 -2.83 -6.41 -9.87
N PHE A 53 -2.83 -7.71 -10.22
CA PHE A 53 -1.98 -8.70 -9.55
C PHE A 53 -0.50 -8.45 -9.82
N GLU A 54 -0.15 -8.12 -11.05
CA GLU A 54 1.24 -7.86 -11.45
C GLU A 54 1.83 -6.70 -10.64
N VAL A 55 1.15 -5.54 -10.60
CA VAL A 55 1.69 -4.33 -9.96
C VAL A 55 1.57 -4.34 -8.44
N ASN A 56 0.55 -5.00 -7.85
CA ASN A 56 0.34 -4.96 -6.39
C ASN A 56 0.94 -6.17 -5.66
N VAL A 57 1.15 -7.30 -6.33
CA VAL A 57 1.58 -8.55 -5.70
C VAL A 57 2.94 -9.00 -6.22
N LEU A 58 3.05 -9.24 -7.53
CA LEU A 58 4.28 -9.79 -8.09
C LEU A 58 5.43 -8.78 -8.07
N ALA A 59 5.15 -7.50 -8.34
CA ALA A 59 6.15 -6.43 -8.22
C ALA A 59 6.65 -6.30 -6.77
N LEU A 60 5.74 -6.30 -5.78
CA LEU A 60 6.08 -6.28 -4.36
C LEU A 60 6.99 -7.46 -4.00
N LYS A 61 6.63 -8.68 -4.44
CA LYS A 61 7.43 -9.89 -4.22
C LYS A 61 8.81 -9.79 -4.86
N ARG A 62 8.91 -9.34 -6.13
CA ARG A 62 10.18 -9.21 -6.86
C ARG A 62 11.13 -8.27 -6.15
N VAL A 63 10.67 -7.05 -5.86
CA VAL A 63 11.46 -6.01 -5.20
C VAL A 63 11.91 -6.45 -3.82
N THR A 64 11.00 -6.99 -3.00
CA THR A 64 11.33 -7.49 -1.66
C THR A 64 12.40 -8.57 -1.74
N SER A 65 12.22 -9.58 -2.59
CA SER A 65 13.20 -10.68 -2.72
C SER A 65 14.55 -10.20 -3.22
N ALA A 66 14.58 -9.27 -4.18
CA ALA A 66 15.83 -8.75 -4.73
C ALA A 66 16.62 -7.90 -3.72
N LEU A 67 15.91 -7.13 -2.87
CA LEU A 67 16.55 -6.19 -1.94
C LEU A 67 16.76 -6.76 -0.53
N LEU A 68 16.17 -7.90 -0.19
CA LEU A 68 16.31 -8.53 1.11
C LEU A 68 17.79 -8.76 1.55
N PRO A 69 18.73 -9.18 0.68
CA PRO A 69 20.14 -9.26 1.07
C PRO A 69 20.75 -7.91 1.47
N LEU A 70 20.32 -6.80 0.86
CA LEU A 70 20.80 -5.46 1.21
C LEU A 70 20.21 -4.98 2.55
N LEU A 71 18.95 -5.30 2.81
CA LEU A 71 18.29 -5.02 4.10
C LEU A 71 18.95 -5.80 5.24
N ARG A 72 19.30 -7.07 5.03
CA ARG A 72 20.06 -7.86 6.01
C ARG A 72 21.39 -7.21 6.35
N ARG A 73 22.10 -6.66 5.36
CA ARG A 73 23.35 -5.90 5.61
C ARG A 73 23.06 -4.63 6.44
N GLY A 74 21.98 -3.91 6.12
CA GLY A 74 21.56 -2.73 6.90
C GLY A 74 21.18 -3.06 8.33
N ALA A 75 20.50 -4.19 8.53
CA ALA A 75 20.17 -4.69 9.85
C ALA A 75 21.39 -5.06 10.69
N VAL A 76 22.45 -5.62 10.07
CA VAL A 76 23.74 -5.87 10.76
C VAL A 76 24.38 -4.54 11.19
N GLU A 77 24.31 -3.50 10.35
CA GLU A 77 24.93 -2.20 10.64
C GLU A 77 24.19 -1.44 11.75
N ARG A 78 22.85 -1.38 11.73
CA ARG A 78 22.04 -0.57 12.65
C ARG A 78 21.30 -1.36 13.74
N GLY A 79 21.39 -2.68 13.70
CA GLY A 79 20.67 -3.58 14.62
C GLY A 79 19.22 -3.81 14.24
N VAL A 80 18.71 -3.19 13.16
CA VAL A 80 17.37 -3.41 12.57
C VAL A 80 17.31 -2.81 11.17
N ALA A 81 16.49 -3.40 10.28
CA ALA A 81 16.05 -2.77 9.04
C ALA A 81 14.54 -3.03 8.85
N ASP A 82 13.91 -2.21 8.01
CA ASP A 82 12.46 -2.16 7.85
C ASP A 82 12.01 -2.55 6.45
N ILE A 83 10.93 -3.31 6.38
CA ILE A 83 10.16 -3.54 5.16
C ILE A 83 8.75 -3.01 5.42
N VAL A 84 8.36 -1.95 4.74
CA VAL A 84 7.02 -1.35 4.85
C VAL A 84 6.26 -1.64 3.57
N ASN A 85 5.16 -2.37 3.68
CA ASN A 85 4.27 -2.66 2.55
C ASN A 85 3.02 -1.80 2.64
N VAL A 86 2.81 -0.94 1.64
CA VAL A 86 1.60 -0.12 1.54
C VAL A 86 0.52 -0.93 0.83
N THR A 87 -0.39 -1.49 1.62
CA THR A 87 -1.51 -2.28 1.12
C THR A 87 -2.77 -1.42 0.91
N SER A 88 -3.86 -1.69 1.58
CA SER A 88 -5.10 -0.92 1.60
C SER A 88 -6.09 -1.56 2.57
N ILE A 89 -7.06 -0.80 3.09
CA ILE A 89 -8.25 -1.38 3.73
C ILE A 89 -9.02 -2.31 2.78
N ALA A 90 -8.84 -2.17 1.46
CA ALA A 90 -9.36 -3.06 0.43
C ALA A 90 -8.74 -4.47 0.46
N GLY A 91 -7.63 -4.64 1.18
CA GLY A 91 -7.00 -5.95 1.46
C GLY A 91 -7.56 -6.64 2.70
N HIS A 92 -8.46 -5.99 3.45
CA HIS A 92 -9.07 -6.49 4.68
C HIS A 92 -10.60 -6.55 4.61
N THR A 93 -11.19 -5.75 3.73
CA THR A 93 -12.65 -5.67 3.56
C THR A 93 -13.00 -5.52 2.09
N ALA A 94 -13.73 -6.49 1.55
CA ALA A 94 -14.21 -6.47 0.17
C ALA A 94 -15.40 -5.51 -0.02
N TYR A 95 -15.54 -4.99 -1.23
CA TYR A 95 -16.66 -4.14 -1.63
C TYR A 95 -17.05 -4.39 -3.10
N ALA A 96 -18.31 -4.16 -3.43
CA ALA A 96 -18.81 -4.32 -4.79
C ALA A 96 -18.09 -3.37 -5.77
N GLY A 97 -17.78 -3.87 -6.96
CA GLY A 97 -16.99 -3.15 -7.97
C GLY A 97 -15.48 -3.10 -7.69
N GLY A 98 -15.02 -3.65 -6.57
CA GLY A 98 -13.61 -3.71 -6.21
C GLY A 98 -12.91 -5.03 -6.54
N GLY A 99 -13.55 -5.95 -7.26
CA GLY A 99 -13.15 -7.36 -7.38
C GLY A 99 -11.66 -7.61 -7.56
N GLY A 100 -11.07 -7.20 -8.67
CA GLY A 100 -9.65 -7.42 -8.95
C GLY A 100 -8.72 -6.68 -8.00
N TYR A 101 -9.07 -5.44 -7.60
CA TYR A 101 -8.28 -4.68 -6.64
C TYR A 101 -8.34 -5.28 -5.23
N ASN A 102 -9.54 -5.67 -4.76
CA ASN A 102 -9.66 -6.39 -3.50
C ASN A 102 -8.81 -7.66 -3.52
N ALA A 103 -8.98 -8.50 -4.53
CA ALA A 103 -8.23 -9.76 -4.63
C ALA A 103 -6.71 -9.52 -4.57
N ALA A 104 -6.18 -8.54 -5.32
CA ALA A 104 -4.76 -8.21 -5.31
C ALA A 104 -4.29 -7.66 -3.94
N LYS A 105 -5.09 -6.80 -3.28
CA LYS A 105 -4.72 -6.25 -1.97
C LYS A 105 -4.85 -7.28 -0.84
N PHE A 106 -5.81 -8.21 -0.89
CA PHE A 106 -5.85 -9.38 0.00
C PHE A 106 -4.61 -10.26 -0.19
N ALA A 107 -4.18 -10.49 -1.44
CA ALA A 107 -2.95 -11.23 -1.71
C ALA A 107 -1.69 -10.51 -1.20
N ALA A 108 -1.61 -9.18 -1.33
CA ALA A 108 -0.51 -8.38 -0.80
C ALA A 108 -0.47 -8.41 0.75
N HIS A 109 -1.64 -8.37 1.41
CA HIS A 109 -1.76 -8.57 2.86
C HIS A 109 -1.23 -9.94 3.26
N ALA A 110 -1.72 -11.02 2.64
CA ALA A 110 -1.27 -12.38 2.94
C ALA A 110 0.24 -12.57 2.71
N LEU A 111 0.79 -11.98 1.62
CA LEU A 111 2.23 -12.00 1.35
C LEU A 111 3.00 -11.30 2.49
N THR A 112 2.49 -10.18 3.00
CA THR A 112 3.11 -9.43 4.10
C THR A 112 3.13 -10.25 5.39
N GLU A 113 2.03 -10.95 5.71
CA GLU A 113 1.97 -11.85 6.88
C GLU A 113 2.95 -13.02 6.74
N VAL A 114 3.00 -13.68 5.58
CA VAL A 114 3.94 -14.79 5.32
C VAL A 114 5.38 -14.30 5.43
N LEU A 115 5.70 -13.13 4.87
CA LEU A 115 7.04 -12.55 4.96
C LEU A 115 7.47 -12.34 6.43
N ARG A 116 6.55 -11.86 7.28
CA ARG A 116 6.81 -11.68 8.72
C ARG A 116 7.09 -13.01 9.41
N LEU A 117 6.36 -14.07 9.07
CA LEU A 117 6.60 -15.42 9.59
C LEU A 117 7.95 -15.98 9.16
N GLU A 118 8.31 -15.82 7.88
CA GLU A 118 9.56 -16.35 7.32
C GLU A 118 10.80 -15.61 7.83
N LEU A 119 10.70 -14.31 8.12
CA LEU A 119 11.79 -13.50 8.66
C LEU A 119 11.85 -13.51 10.19
N ASN A 120 10.99 -14.26 10.87
CA ASN A 120 10.99 -14.32 12.32
C ASN A 120 12.35 -14.82 12.87
N GLY A 121 12.96 -14.05 13.76
CA GLY A 121 14.30 -14.30 14.31
C GLY A 121 15.42 -13.50 13.63
N GLU A 122 15.16 -12.84 12.50
CA GLU A 122 16.06 -11.85 11.92
C GLU A 122 15.75 -10.45 12.46
N PRO A 123 16.73 -9.52 12.55
CA PRO A 123 16.46 -8.14 12.97
C PRO A 123 15.84 -7.31 11.81
N LEU A 124 14.73 -7.81 11.28
CA LEU A 124 13.95 -7.21 10.20
C LEU A 124 12.51 -7.02 10.68
N ARG A 125 12.01 -5.79 10.60
CA ARG A 125 10.59 -5.48 10.87
C ARG A 125 9.80 -5.50 9.58
N VAL A 126 8.61 -6.07 9.63
CA VAL A 126 7.69 -6.12 8.48
C VAL A 126 6.39 -5.41 8.86
N VAL A 127 6.29 -4.17 8.44
CA VAL A 127 5.17 -3.27 8.73
C VAL A 127 4.19 -3.27 7.55
N GLU A 128 2.93 -3.45 7.82
CA GLU A 128 1.86 -3.20 6.86
C GLU A 128 1.18 -1.87 7.17
N VAL A 129 1.14 -0.97 6.19
CA VAL A 129 0.31 0.24 6.25
C VAL A 129 -0.86 0.05 5.30
N ALA A 130 -2.09 0.07 5.83
CA ALA A 130 -3.33 -0.16 5.10
C ALA A 130 -4.18 1.13 5.05
N PRO A 131 -3.95 2.01 4.06
CA PRO A 131 -4.71 3.25 3.92
C PRO A 131 -6.16 3.00 3.51
N GLY A 132 -7.04 3.89 3.97
CA GLY A 132 -8.37 4.10 3.43
C GLY A 132 -8.34 5.05 2.22
N MET A 133 -9.28 5.99 2.20
CA MET A 133 -9.36 6.97 1.13
C MET A 133 -8.26 8.02 1.27
N VAL A 134 -7.32 8.00 0.33
CA VAL A 134 -6.26 9.00 0.19
C VAL A 134 -6.45 9.74 -1.13
N ARG A 135 -6.51 11.06 -1.08
CA ARG A 135 -6.55 11.90 -2.28
C ARG A 135 -5.14 12.04 -2.82
N THR A 136 -4.90 11.48 -4.00
CA THR A 136 -3.64 11.60 -4.75
C THR A 136 -3.95 11.99 -6.20
N ASP A 137 -2.97 12.56 -6.89
CA ASP A 137 -3.15 13.04 -8.27
C ASP A 137 -3.36 11.91 -9.27
N GLU A 138 -2.84 10.71 -9.00
CA GLU A 138 -2.71 9.64 -10.00
C GLU A 138 -3.62 8.43 -9.75
N PHE A 139 -3.83 8.01 -8.49
CA PHE A 139 -4.49 6.73 -8.21
C PHE A 139 -5.88 6.62 -8.83
N ALA A 140 -6.74 7.62 -8.58
CA ALA A 140 -8.08 7.63 -9.15
C ALA A 140 -8.04 7.84 -10.67
N LEU A 141 -7.10 8.65 -11.18
CA LEU A 141 -6.94 8.90 -12.62
C LEU A 141 -6.55 7.61 -13.36
N VAL A 142 -5.59 6.85 -12.84
CA VAL A 142 -5.19 5.53 -13.41
C VAL A 142 -6.35 4.55 -13.35
N ARG A 143 -7.07 4.53 -12.22
CA ARG A 143 -8.22 3.64 -12.01
C ARG A 143 -9.31 3.82 -13.07
N PHE A 144 -9.55 5.06 -13.49
CA PHE A 144 -10.56 5.42 -14.49
C PHE A 144 -10.00 5.68 -15.89
N GLY A 145 -8.80 5.14 -16.20
CA GLY A 145 -8.24 5.20 -17.54
C GLY A 145 -7.96 6.63 -18.06
N GLY A 146 -7.68 7.57 -17.14
CA GLY A 146 -7.42 8.98 -17.47
C GLY A 146 -8.65 9.89 -17.42
N ASP A 147 -9.84 9.36 -17.09
CA ASP A 147 -11.07 10.17 -16.93
C ASP A 147 -10.97 11.02 -15.64
N ARG A 148 -10.59 12.29 -15.83
CA ARG A 148 -10.42 13.26 -14.74
C ARG A 148 -11.72 13.52 -13.99
N ALA A 149 -12.84 13.62 -14.70
CA ALA A 149 -14.13 13.92 -14.08
C ALA A 149 -14.58 12.79 -13.14
N ARG A 150 -14.42 11.53 -13.55
CA ARG A 150 -14.69 10.36 -12.70
C ARG A 150 -13.71 10.26 -11.55
N ALA A 151 -12.43 10.59 -11.78
CA ALA A 151 -11.41 10.56 -10.74
C ALA A 151 -11.70 11.57 -9.62
N ASP A 152 -12.06 12.80 -10.00
CA ASP A 152 -12.37 13.86 -9.04
C ASP A 152 -13.67 13.56 -8.27
N ALA A 153 -14.68 13.01 -8.93
CA ALA A 153 -15.97 12.66 -8.33
C ALA A 153 -15.87 11.63 -7.17
N VAL A 154 -14.77 10.86 -7.10
CA VAL A 154 -14.52 9.94 -5.96
C VAL A 154 -14.48 10.69 -4.63
N TYR A 155 -13.97 11.91 -4.65
CA TYR A 155 -13.72 12.73 -3.45
C TYR A 155 -14.84 13.76 -3.21
N ASP A 156 -15.84 13.83 -4.08
CA ASP A 156 -16.92 14.81 -3.96
C ASP A 156 -17.65 14.69 -2.63
N ASP A 157 -17.76 15.82 -1.95
CA ASP A 157 -18.45 15.96 -0.66
C ASP A 157 -17.90 15.05 0.46
N VAL A 158 -16.69 14.50 0.32
CA VAL A 158 -16.00 13.78 1.39
C VAL A 158 -15.22 14.78 2.23
N PRO A 159 -15.56 14.96 3.51
CA PRO A 159 -14.82 15.89 4.36
C PRO A 159 -13.44 15.32 4.68
N GLU A 160 -12.42 16.14 4.47
CA GLU A 160 -11.02 15.89 4.84
C GLU A 160 -10.51 14.47 4.48
N PRO A 161 -10.51 14.08 3.18
CA PRO A 161 -9.86 12.83 2.79
C PRO A 161 -8.37 12.90 3.14
N LEU A 162 -7.76 11.76 3.47
CA LEU A 162 -6.31 11.72 3.71
C LEU A 162 -5.55 12.22 2.48
N VAL A 163 -4.36 12.73 2.71
CA VAL A 163 -3.38 13.11 1.68
C VAL A 163 -2.14 12.21 1.77
N ALA A 164 -1.26 12.29 0.77
CA ALA A 164 -0.06 11.46 0.72
C ALA A 164 0.85 11.69 1.94
N GLU A 165 0.92 12.91 2.44
CA GLU A 165 1.71 13.33 3.60
C GLU A 165 1.25 12.65 4.89
N ASP A 166 -0.05 12.37 5.06
CA ASP A 166 -0.58 11.65 6.22
C ASP A 166 -0.02 10.23 6.25
N ILE A 167 0.01 9.56 5.10
CA ILE A 167 0.53 8.19 4.99
C ILE A 167 2.05 8.17 5.16
N ALA A 168 2.76 9.14 4.57
CA ALA A 168 4.20 9.28 4.73
C ALA A 168 4.57 9.51 6.20
N GLY A 169 3.83 10.35 6.92
CA GLY A 169 4.02 10.57 8.36
C GLY A 169 3.89 9.28 9.16
N VAL A 170 2.85 8.49 8.90
CA VAL A 170 2.64 7.19 9.56
C VAL A 170 3.78 6.20 9.27
N ILE A 171 4.27 6.14 8.03
CA ILE A 171 5.41 5.30 7.65
C ILE A 171 6.66 5.73 8.42
N VAL A 172 6.96 7.03 8.44
CA VAL A 172 8.11 7.58 9.17
C VAL A 172 8.01 7.26 10.67
N ASP A 173 6.83 7.44 11.27
CA ASP A 173 6.59 7.11 12.68
C ASP A 173 6.83 5.61 12.97
N ALA A 174 6.46 4.73 12.06
CA ALA A 174 6.67 3.29 12.21
C ALA A 174 8.16 2.93 12.19
N VAL A 175 8.92 3.42 11.19
CA VAL A 175 10.35 3.10 11.06
C VAL A 175 11.23 3.76 12.13
N LEU A 176 10.76 4.83 12.76
CA LEU A 176 11.46 5.51 13.86
C LEU A 176 11.20 4.88 15.24
N LYS A 177 10.35 3.85 15.35
CA LYS A 177 10.14 3.15 16.63
C LYS A 177 11.43 2.49 17.12
N PRO A 178 11.59 2.28 18.44
CA PRO A 178 12.70 1.52 18.99
C PRO A 178 12.82 0.16 18.30
N ARG A 179 14.04 -0.31 18.09
CA ARG A 179 14.36 -1.50 17.28
C ARG A 179 13.60 -2.79 17.65
N HIS A 180 13.15 -2.90 18.89
CA HIS A 180 12.39 -4.05 19.41
C HIS A 180 10.87 -3.91 19.24
N VAL A 181 10.41 -2.78 18.69
CA VAL A 181 8.98 -2.50 18.45
C VAL A 181 8.71 -2.66 16.97
N ASP A 182 7.90 -3.63 16.61
CA ASP A 182 7.33 -3.81 15.28
C ASP A 182 5.84 -3.43 15.30
N LEU A 183 5.38 -2.67 14.32
CA LEU A 183 3.99 -2.32 14.14
C LEU A 183 3.45 -3.16 12.97
N ASP A 184 2.90 -4.32 13.30
CA ASP A 184 2.48 -5.33 12.33
C ASP A 184 1.53 -4.81 11.27
N LEU A 185 0.46 -4.11 11.70
CA LEU A 185 -0.58 -3.56 10.84
C LEU A 185 -1.04 -2.20 11.35
N ILE A 186 -0.99 -1.20 10.48
CA ILE A 186 -1.46 0.16 10.75
C ILE A 186 -2.57 0.50 9.74
N VAL A 187 -3.80 0.53 10.21
CA VAL A 187 -4.95 0.94 9.40
C VAL A 187 -5.18 2.44 9.58
N VAL A 188 -5.12 3.20 8.48
CA VAL A 188 -5.29 4.66 8.49
C VAL A 188 -6.47 5.04 7.61
N LYS A 189 -7.46 5.72 8.19
CA LYS A 189 -8.65 6.18 7.47
C LYS A 189 -8.96 7.63 7.81
N PRO A 190 -9.54 8.41 6.88
CA PRO A 190 -10.13 9.69 7.26
C PRO A 190 -11.26 9.46 8.26
N VAL A 191 -11.52 10.42 9.13
CA VAL A 191 -12.62 10.33 10.13
C VAL A 191 -13.96 10.05 9.46
N ALA A 192 -14.15 10.56 8.25
CA ALA A 192 -15.35 10.34 7.44
C ALA A 192 -15.55 8.89 6.97
N GLN A 193 -14.53 8.01 7.07
CA GLN A 193 -14.59 6.66 6.49
C GLN A 193 -14.70 5.58 7.56
N ALA A 194 -15.83 4.90 7.63
CA ALA A 194 -16.02 3.73 8.50
C ALA A 194 -15.55 2.41 7.82
N ALA A 195 -15.81 2.26 6.51
CA ALA A 195 -15.46 1.08 5.71
C ALA A 195 -15.18 1.52 4.26
N PRO A 196 -14.58 0.66 3.39
CA PRO A 196 -14.35 1.01 1.99
C PRO A 196 -15.61 1.50 1.24
N TYR A 197 -16.76 0.98 1.63
CA TYR A 197 -18.06 1.28 1.05
C TYR A 197 -18.94 2.22 1.91
N ARG A 198 -18.40 2.77 3.01
CA ARG A 198 -19.15 3.62 3.95
C ARG A 198 -18.39 4.87 4.29
N LEU A 199 -18.74 5.94 3.59
CA LEU A 199 -18.20 7.29 3.76
C LEU A 199 -19.32 8.23 4.25
N ALA A 200 -19.02 9.10 5.19
CA ALA A 200 -19.83 10.27 5.46
C ALA A 200 -19.65 11.28 4.34
N LYS A 201 -20.73 11.98 4.03
CA LYS A 201 -20.77 13.07 3.05
C LYS A 201 -21.22 14.34 3.75
N GLY A 202 -20.73 15.50 3.30
CA GLY A 202 -21.00 16.79 3.96
C GLY A 202 -20.26 16.95 5.30
N ASP A 203 -20.59 17.99 6.05
CA ASP A 203 -19.92 18.32 7.30
C ASP A 203 -20.08 17.22 8.37
N LEU A 204 -19.01 16.97 9.11
CA LEU A 204 -19.05 16.08 10.26
C LEU A 204 -19.67 16.81 11.45
N VAL A 205 -20.81 16.32 11.93
CA VAL A 205 -21.55 16.94 13.05
C VAL A 205 -21.72 15.95 14.20
N VAL A 206 -21.69 16.47 15.43
CA VAL A 206 -22.00 15.70 16.63
C VAL A 206 -23.50 15.44 16.68
N ARG A 207 -23.90 14.16 16.80
CA ARG A 207 -25.32 13.81 16.95
C ARG A 207 -25.86 14.33 18.29
N PRO A 208 -27.08 14.94 18.29
CA PRO A 208 -27.72 15.35 19.53
C PRO A 208 -28.02 14.13 20.42
N GLU A 209 -28.03 14.34 21.75
CA GLU A 209 -28.28 13.25 22.72
C GLU A 209 -29.63 12.54 22.55
N THR A 210 -30.59 13.22 21.95
CA THR A 210 -31.94 12.68 21.69
C THR A 210 -32.01 11.66 20.56
N GLU A 211 -30.94 11.46 19.80
CA GLU A 211 -30.86 10.51 18.66
C GLU A 211 -29.93 9.31 18.94
N ARG A 212 -29.60 9.05 20.19
CA ARG A 212 -28.79 7.91 20.63
C ARG A 212 -29.63 6.70 21.00
#